data_1178e66fbbc246234b4d8e7d883e8f85
#
_entry.id   1178e66fbbc246234b4d8e7d883e8f85
#
_cell.length_a   1.000
_cell.length_b   1.000
_cell.length_c   1.000
_cell.angle_alpha   90.00
_cell.angle_beta   90.00
_cell.angle_gamma   90.00
#
_symmetry.space_group_name_H-M   'P 1'
#
loop_
_entity.id
_entity.type
_entity.pdbx_description
1 polymer ?
#
loop_
_entity_poly.entity_id
_entity_poly.type
_entity_poly.pdbx_seq_one_letter_code
_entity_poly.pdbx_strand_id
1 'polypeptide(L)'
;MLVEDRIYHLIKLLLYTAKEENVKVTPTKLQKIFFLLEKEKGINLGLDFEPWFFGAYSEKLQDYVHKLIEIGEVDVVEEEGVRDPLSGAVIGYIKNYVLKSDFKPEEEDREIEAFFREWVKKSKDEIMNYAYRKYPDYFEYSKIREHIFS
;
A
#
# COMPACT_ATOMS: atom_id res chain seq x y z
N MET A 1 -14.18 -0.51 19.38
CA MET A 1 -12.94 -1.03 18.74
C MET A 1 -11.85 0.00 18.88
N LEU A 2 -10.67 -0.42 19.34
CA LEU A 2 -9.52 0.46 19.40
C LEU A 2 -9.06 0.81 17.97
N VAL A 3 -8.45 2.00 17.81
CA VAL A 3 -7.96 2.46 16.51
C VAL A 3 -6.96 1.46 15.92
N GLU A 4 -6.08 0.90 16.76
CA GLU A 4 -5.09 -0.08 16.33
C GLU A 4 -5.75 -1.33 15.75
N ASP A 5 -6.78 -1.86 16.42
CA ASP A 5 -7.52 -3.02 15.93
C ASP A 5 -8.17 -2.74 14.58
N ARG A 6 -8.66 -1.52 14.41
CA ARG A 6 -9.26 -1.10 13.16
C ARG A 6 -8.23 -1.06 12.03
N ILE A 7 -7.03 -0.58 12.32
CA ILE A 7 -5.97 -0.52 11.30
C ILE A 7 -5.58 -1.93 10.86
N TYR A 8 -5.39 -2.86 11.80
CA TYR A 8 -5.12 -4.27 11.46
C TYR A 8 -6.24 -4.85 10.60
N HIS A 9 -7.49 -4.59 10.98
CA HIS A 9 -8.65 -5.05 10.23
C HIS A 9 -8.64 -4.50 8.80
N LEU A 10 -8.37 -3.21 8.64
CA LEU A 10 -8.35 -2.57 7.32
C LEU A 10 -7.21 -3.06 6.45
N ILE A 11 -6.04 -3.35 7.03
CA ILE A 11 -4.93 -3.94 6.27
C ILE A 11 -5.36 -5.31 5.72
N LYS A 12 -5.98 -6.13 6.56
CA LYS A 12 -6.47 -7.44 6.12
C LYS A 12 -7.58 -7.32 5.10
N LEU A 13 -8.46 -6.32 5.23
CA LEU A 13 -9.51 -6.06 4.26
C LEU A 13 -8.93 -5.70 2.89
N LEU A 14 -7.90 -4.84 2.86
CA LEU A 14 -7.25 -4.48 1.61
C LEU A 14 -6.63 -5.71 0.93
N LEU A 15 -5.92 -6.53 1.69
CA LEU A 15 -5.26 -7.72 1.15
C LEU A 15 -6.27 -8.80 0.73
N TYR A 16 -7.37 -8.92 1.46
CA TYR A 16 -8.47 -9.79 1.07
C TYR A 16 -9.07 -9.36 -0.27
N THR A 17 -9.34 -8.07 -0.40
CA THR A 17 -9.91 -7.50 -1.63
C THR A 17 -8.98 -7.71 -2.82
N ALA A 18 -7.68 -7.48 -2.62
CA ALA A 18 -6.68 -7.69 -3.65
C ALA A 18 -6.63 -9.17 -4.08
N LYS A 19 -6.73 -10.07 -3.13
CA LYS A 19 -6.74 -11.51 -3.41
C LYS A 19 -7.96 -11.89 -4.27
N GLU A 20 -9.13 -11.36 -3.94
CA GLU A 20 -10.32 -11.59 -4.73
C GLU A 20 -10.21 -11.06 -6.16
N GLU A 21 -9.56 -9.91 -6.31
CA GLU A 21 -9.34 -9.30 -7.62
C GLU A 21 -8.13 -9.87 -8.37
N ASN A 22 -7.43 -10.80 -7.74
CA ASN A 22 -6.23 -11.43 -8.30
C ASN A 22 -5.15 -10.42 -8.67
N VAL A 23 -4.95 -9.44 -7.80
CA VAL A 23 -3.90 -8.41 -7.95
C VAL A 23 -2.93 -8.46 -6.79
N LYS A 24 -1.70 -8.06 -7.06
CA LYS A 24 -0.63 -8.04 -6.08
C LYS A 24 -0.55 -6.68 -5.39
N VAL A 25 -0.17 -6.68 -4.11
CA VAL A 25 -0.04 -5.46 -3.33
C VAL A 25 1.40 -5.32 -2.86
N THR A 26 2.11 -4.38 -3.48
CA THR A 26 3.46 -4.01 -3.05
C THR A 26 3.40 -3.10 -1.82
N PRO A 27 4.49 -2.98 -1.06
CA PRO A 27 4.54 -2.03 0.05
C PRO A 27 4.18 -0.60 -0.36
N THR A 28 4.68 -0.14 -1.50
CA THR A 28 4.39 1.20 -2.00
C THR A 28 2.90 1.38 -2.30
N LYS A 29 2.30 0.39 -2.95
CA LYS A 29 0.88 0.44 -3.29
C LYS A 29 0.00 0.48 -2.04
N LEU A 30 0.33 -0.33 -1.04
CA LEU A 30 -0.40 -0.33 0.22
C LEU A 30 -0.32 1.03 0.91
N GLN A 31 0.86 1.62 0.98
CA GLN A 31 1.05 2.95 1.57
C GLN A 31 0.19 4.01 0.88
N LYS A 32 0.20 4.03 -0.45
CA LYS A 32 -0.55 5.04 -1.21
C LYS A 32 -2.06 4.86 -1.11
N ILE A 33 -2.53 3.62 -1.09
CA ILE A 33 -3.98 3.36 -0.95
C ILE A 33 -4.48 3.81 0.43
N PHE A 34 -3.72 3.54 1.50
CA PHE A 34 -4.09 4.01 2.84
C PHE A 34 -4.02 5.52 2.96
N PHE A 35 -3.04 6.15 2.31
CA PHE A 35 -2.99 7.61 2.24
C PHE A 35 -4.26 8.17 1.61
N LEU A 36 -4.66 7.62 0.47
CA LEU A 36 -5.87 8.05 -0.21
C LEU A 36 -7.14 7.74 0.61
N LEU A 37 -7.15 6.64 1.34
CA LEU A 37 -8.28 6.33 2.22
C LEU A 37 -8.49 7.43 3.26
N GLU A 38 -7.43 7.88 3.92
CA GLU A 38 -7.54 8.96 4.89
C GLU A 38 -7.97 10.27 4.23
N LYS A 39 -7.39 10.60 3.07
CA LYS A 39 -7.64 11.88 2.40
C LYS A 39 -8.98 11.93 1.67
N GLU A 40 -9.32 10.88 0.94
CA GLU A 40 -10.52 10.87 0.09
C GLU A 40 -11.80 10.56 0.87
N LYS A 41 -11.70 9.75 1.91
CA LYS A 41 -12.84 9.36 2.74
C LYS A 41 -12.93 10.16 4.04
N GLY A 42 -11.96 11.02 4.31
CA GLY A 42 -11.93 11.79 5.54
C GLY A 42 -11.82 10.94 6.80
N ILE A 43 -11.24 9.77 6.70
CA ILE A 43 -11.07 8.86 7.83
C ILE A 43 -9.73 9.13 8.49
N ASN A 44 -9.74 9.49 9.78
CA ASN A 44 -8.51 9.71 10.51
C ASN A 44 -8.11 8.44 11.25
N LEU A 45 -7.06 7.79 10.77
CA LEU A 45 -6.50 6.59 11.40
C LEU A 45 -5.27 6.89 12.24
N GLY A 46 -4.85 8.15 12.27
CA GLY A 46 -3.66 8.55 13.03
C GLY A 46 -2.36 8.00 12.47
N LEU A 47 -2.32 7.74 11.17
CA LEU A 47 -1.13 7.13 10.54
C LEU A 47 0.00 8.14 10.29
N ASP A 48 -0.29 9.44 10.37
CA ASP A 48 0.72 10.50 10.27
C ASP A 48 1.60 10.38 9.03
N PHE A 49 0.97 10.41 7.86
CA PHE A 49 1.71 10.39 6.60
C PHE A 49 2.59 11.63 6.45
N GLU A 50 3.80 11.42 6.00
CA GLU A 50 4.79 12.48 5.78
C GLU A 50 5.31 12.41 4.34
N PRO A 51 5.80 13.55 3.80
CA PRO A 51 6.50 13.52 2.50
C PRO A 51 7.76 12.66 2.58
N TRP A 52 7.95 11.81 1.57
CA TRP A 52 9.08 10.88 1.49
C TRP A 52 9.56 10.82 0.04
N PHE A 53 10.66 10.12 -0.23
CA PHE A 53 11.24 10.05 -1.58
C PHE A 53 10.27 9.51 -2.64
N PHE A 54 9.35 8.65 -2.26
CA PHE A 54 8.36 8.06 -3.17
C PHE A 54 6.93 8.57 -2.87
N GLY A 55 6.83 9.78 -2.31
CA GLY A 55 5.56 10.39 -1.96
C GLY A 55 5.19 10.18 -0.50
N ALA A 56 3.91 10.23 -0.20
CA ALA A 56 3.42 10.09 1.17
C ALA A 56 3.77 8.71 1.76
N TYR A 57 4.29 8.72 2.98
CA TYR A 57 4.72 7.51 3.68
C TYR A 57 4.35 7.59 5.16
N SER A 58 3.94 6.46 5.73
CA SER A 58 3.64 6.32 7.14
C SER A 58 4.48 5.20 7.76
N GLU A 59 5.36 5.56 8.70
CA GLU A 59 6.11 4.56 9.46
C GLU A 59 5.18 3.73 10.34
N LYS A 60 4.15 4.37 10.91
CA LYS A 60 3.17 3.69 11.74
C LYS A 60 2.46 2.59 10.97
N LEU A 61 2.02 2.88 9.75
CA LEU A 61 1.39 1.87 8.90
C LEU A 61 2.33 0.70 8.65
N GLN A 62 3.58 0.99 8.35
CA GLN A 62 4.58 -0.05 8.12
C GLN A 62 4.78 -0.93 9.36
N ASP A 63 4.78 -0.33 10.56
CA ASP A 63 4.89 -1.07 11.82
C ASP A 63 3.69 -2.00 12.02
N TYR A 64 2.48 -1.54 11.69
CA TYR A 64 1.29 -2.38 11.77
C TYR A 64 1.38 -3.57 10.81
N VAL A 65 1.87 -3.36 9.60
CA VAL A 65 2.07 -4.44 8.63
C VAL A 65 3.09 -5.44 9.16
N HIS A 66 4.22 -4.95 9.69
CA HIS A 66 5.26 -5.82 10.26
C HIS A 66 4.71 -6.68 11.40
N LYS A 67 3.82 -6.11 12.22
CA LYS A 67 3.21 -6.87 13.30
C LYS A 67 2.35 -8.02 12.78
N LEU A 68 1.58 -7.77 11.73
CA LEU A 68 0.79 -8.84 11.11
C LEU A 68 1.66 -9.92 10.49
N ILE A 69 2.84 -9.54 9.96
CA ILE A 69 3.80 -10.52 9.45
C ILE A 69 4.36 -11.35 10.59
N GLU A 70 4.74 -10.72 11.70
CA GLU A 70 5.28 -11.43 12.88
C GLU A 70 4.32 -12.48 13.42
N ILE A 71 3.03 -12.17 13.48
CA ILE A 71 2.04 -13.10 14.03
C ILE A 71 1.49 -14.08 12.99
N GLY A 72 2.01 -14.03 11.74
CA GLY A 72 1.67 -15.01 10.72
C GLY A 72 0.36 -14.77 9.98
N GLU A 73 -0.27 -13.61 10.16
CA GLU A 73 -1.53 -13.29 9.45
C GLU A 73 -1.28 -12.71 8.07
N VAL A 74 -0.10 -12.16 7.83
CA VAL A 74 0.32 -11.65 6.53
C VAL A 74 1.69 -12.23 6.20
N ASP A 75 1.92 -12.57 4.95
CA ASP A 75 3.20 -13.05 4.47
C ASP A 75 3.77 -12.10 3.43
N VAL A 76 5.08 -12.13 3.27
CA VAL A 76 5.79 -11.37 2.24
C VAL A 76 6.32 -12.36 1.22
N VAL A 77 5.90 -12.18 -0.03
CA VAL A 77 6.38 -13.00 -1.15
C VAL A 77 7.28 -12.14 -2.02
N GLU A 78 8.51 -12.60 -2.27
CA GLU A 78 9.44 -11.91 -3.14
C GLU A 78 9.42 -12.57 -4.53
N GLU A 79 9.35 -11.74 -5.56
CA GLU A 79 9.38 -12.19 -6.95
C GLU A 79 10.49 -11.48 -7.69
N GLU A 80 10.98 -12.12 -8.77
CA GLU A 80 11.97 -11.51 -9.64
C GLU A 80 11.34 -10.29 -10.33
N GLY A 81 11.92 -9.11 -10.09
CA GLY A 81 11.41 -7.87 -10.65
C GLY A 81 12.14 -7.42 -11.90
N VAL A 82 13.46 -7.34 -11.81
CA VAL A 82 14.29 -6.80 -12.89
C VAL A 82 15.43 -7.77 -13.18
N ARG A 83 15.64 -8.04 -14.46
CA ARG A 83 16.78 -8.84 -14.93
C ARG A 83 17.73 -7.97 -15.75
N ASP A 84 19.01 -8.24 -15.62
CA ASP A 84 20.01 -7.64 -16.49
C ASP A 84 19.78 -8.16 -17.92
N PRO A 85 19.54 -7.28 -18.90
CA PRO A 85 19.27 -7.70 -20.26
C PRO A 85 20.45 -8.41 -20.94
N LEU A 86 21.67 -8.22 -20.45
CA LEU A 86 22.87 -8.85 -21.03
C LEU A 86 23.15 -10.21 -20.43
N SER A 87 23.08 -10.33 -19.10
CA SER A 87 23.43 -11.58 -18.41
C SER A 87 22.24 -12.47 -18.06
N GLY A 88 21.04 -11.88 -18.03
CA GLY A 88 19.84 -12.57 -17.56
C GLY A 88 19.78 -12.70 -16.04
N ALA A 89 20.76 -12.15 -15.31
CA ALA A 89 20.80 -12.22 -13.86
C ALA A 89 19.71 -11.36 -13.23
N VAL A 90 19.15 -11.84 -12.13
CA VAL A 90 18.17 -11.05 -11.36
C VAL A 90 18.90 -9.97 -10.59
N ILE A 91 18.52 -8.70 -10.82
CA ILE A 91 19.15 -7.54 -10.17
C ILE A 91 18.19 -6.80 -9.23
N GLY A 92 16.94 -7.23 -9.14
CA GLY A 92 15.98 -6.64 -8.21
C GLY A 92 14.81 -7.57 -7.97
N TYR A 93 14.23 -7.48 -6.77
CA TYR A 93 13.09 -8.27 -6.37
C TYR A 93 11.92 -7.34 -6.02
N ILE A 94 10.72 -7.80 -6.31
CA ILE A 94 9.49 -7.11 -5.94
C ILE A 94 8.86 -7.87 -4.78
N LYS A 95 8.54 -7.14 -3.71
CA LYS A 95 7.86 -7.71 -2.55
C LYS A 95 6.35 -7.49 -2.67
N ASN A 96 5.60 -8.52 -2.32
CA ASN A 96 4.13 -8.45 -2.28
C ASN A 96 3.64 -8.97 -0.95
N TYR A 97 2.61 -8.33 -0.40
CA TYR A 97 1.97 -8.79 0.82
C TYR A 97 0.81 -9.72 0.47
N VAL A 98 0.71 -10.83 1.19
CA VAL A 98 -0.33 -11.84 0.98
C VAL A 98 -1.03 -12.13 2.29
N LEU A 99 -2.35 -12.12 2.27
CA LEU A 99 -3.15 -12.45 3.45
C LEU A 99 -3.08 -13.96 3.71
N LYS A 100 -2.76 -14.33 4.94
CA LYS A 100 -2.68 -15.74 5.38
C LYS A 100 -3.76 -16.14 6.35
N SER A 101 -4.35 -15.17 7.05
CA SER A 101 -5.42 -15.47 8.00
C SER A 101 -6.75 -15.70 7.30
N ASP A 102 -7.63 -16.43 7.98
CA ASP A 102 -9.03 -16.54 7.55
C ASP A 102 -9.75 -15.25 7.88
N PHE A 103 -9.93 -14.43 6.87
CA PHE A 103 -10.55 -13.12 7.02
C PHE A 103 -11.78 -13.04 6.12
N LYS A 104 -12.85 -12.49 6.67
CA LYS A 104 -14.03 -12.18 5.88
C LYS A 104 -14.48 -10.76 6.19
N PRO A 105 -14.85 -9.97 5.18
CA PRO A 105 -15.40 -8.64 5.41
C PRO A 105 -16.68 -8.70 6.22
N GLU A 106 -16.89 -7.67 7.03
CA GLU A 106 -18.13 -7.46 7.75
C GLU A 106 -19.03 -6.53 6.94
N GLU A 107 -20.31 -6.47 7.27
CA GLU A 107 -21.23 -5.59 6.56
C GLU A 107 -20.82 -4.11 6.69
N GLU A 108 -20.25 -3.75 7.83
CA GLU A 108 -19.74 -2.40 8.10
C GLU A 108 -18.60 -2.00 7.17
N ASP A 109 -17.91 -2.97 6.59
CA ASP A 109 -16.75 -2.75 5.71
C ASP A 109 -17.15 -2.40 4.27
N ARG A 110 -18.41 -2.50 3.93
CA ARG A 110 -18.87 -2.44 2.52
C ARG A 110 -18.34 -1.21 1.76
N GLU A 111 -18.43 -0.04 2.37
CA GLU A 111 -18.00 1.20 1.71
C GLU A 111 -16.48 1.25 1.51
N ILE A 112 -15.72 0.87 2.53
CA ILE A 112 -14.26 0.85 2.45
C ILE A 112 -13.79 -0.27 1.52
N GLU A 113 -14.46 -1.42 1.56
CA GLU A 113 -14.17 -2.51 0.64
C GLU A 113 -14.33 -2.08 -0.82
N ALA A 114 -15.41 -1.36 -1.13
CA ALA A 114 -15.63 -0.83 -2.48
C ALA A 114 -14.51 0.13 -2.89
N PHE A 115 -14.07 0.98 -1.97
CA PHE A 115 -12.94 1.88 -2.20
C PHE A 115 -11.65 1.10 -2.48
N PHE A 116 -11.34 0.11 -1.66
CA PHE A 116 -10.15 -0.73 -1.86
C PHE A 116 -10.23 -1.48 -3.18
N ARG A 117 -11.40 -2.01 -3.53
CA ARG A 117 -11.58 -2.76 -4.77
C ARG A 117 -11.30 -1.92 -5.99
N GLU A 118 -11.73 -0.67 -5.96
CA GLU A 118 -11.44 0.28 -7.04
C GLU A 118 -9.94 0.56 -7.16
N TRP A 119 -9.28 0.84 -6.02
CA TRP A 119 -7.89 1.27 -6.04
C TRP A 119 -6.88 0.13 -6.24
N VAL A 120 -7.16 -1.08 -5.74
CA VAL A 120 -6.23 -2.19 -5.95
C VAL A 120 -6.10 -2.60 -7.41
N LYS A 121 -7.13 -2.35 -8.21
CA LYS A 121 -7.11 -2.65 -9.64
C LYS A 121 -6.21 -1.69 -10.43
N LYS A 122 -5.93 -0.51 -9.88
CA LYS A 122 -5.10 0.49 -10.54
C LYS A 122 -3.63 0.15 -10.36
N SER A 123 -2.82 0.49 -11.37
CA SER A 123 -1.38 0.28 -11.26
C SER A 123 -0.77 1.22 -10.22
N LYS A 124 0.42 0.88 -9.74
CA LYS A 124 1.17 1.75 -8.84
C LYS A 124 1.35 3.14 -9.43
N ASP A 125 1.69 3.22 -10.71
CA ASP A 125 1.90 4.50 -11.38
C ASP A 125 0.63 5.33 -11.48
N GLU A 126 -0.51 4.71 -11.76
CA GLU A 126 -1.80 5.41 -11.78
C GLU A 126 -2.13 6.00 -10.41
N ILE A 127 -1.93 5.21 -9.36
CA ILE A 127 -2.20 5.65 -7.98
C ILE A 127 -1.26 6.80 -7.60
N MET A 128 0.02 6.68 -7.91
CA MET A 128 1.01 7.71 -7.61
C MET A 128 0.74 8.99 -8.37
N ASN A 129 0.40 8.90 -9.65
CA ASN A 129 0.09 10.08 -10.47
C ASN A 129 -1.14 10.81 -9.95
N TYR A 130 -2.17 10.07 -9.56
CA TYR A 130 -3.37 10.65 -8.98
C TYR A 130 -3.06 11.39 -7.68
N ALA A 131 -2.36 10.72 -6.77
CA ALA A 131 -2.02 11.28 -5.46
C ALA A 131 -1.10 12.51 -5.61
N TYR A 132 -0.15 12.44 -6.53
CA TYR A 132 0.76 13.56 -6.82
C TYR A 132 0.00 14.80 -7.29
N ARG A 133 -0.93 14.63 -8.22
CA ARG A 133 -1.69 15.76 -8.76
C ARG A 133 -2.63 16.38 -7.73
N LYS A 134 -3.23 15.56 -6.87
CA LYS A 134 -4.21 16.02 -5.91
C LYS A 134 -3.59 16.51 -4.59
N TYR A 135 -2.49 15.91 -4.18
CA TYR A 135 -1.80 16.21 -2.91
C TYR A 135 -0.31 16.45 -3.14
N PRO A 136 0.05 17.49 -3.92
CA PRO A 136 1.45 17.68 -4.34
C PRO A 136 2.43 17.88 -3.20
N ASP A 137 1.99 18.42 -2.07
CA ASP A 137 2.85 18.69 -0.92
C ASP A 137 3.50 17.42 -0.36
N TYR A 138 2.84 16.28 -0.49
CA TYR A 138 3.38 15.01 -0.01
C TYR A 138 4.38 14.39 -0.97
N PHE A 139 4.63 15.02 -2.12
CA PHE A 139 5.48 14.47 -3.17
C PHE A 139 6.65 15.40 -3.52
N GLU A 140 6.95 16.39 -2.68
CA GLU A 140 8.05 17.35 -2.91
C GLU A 140 9.40 16.66 -3.05
N TYR A 141 9.69 15.67 -2.21
CA TYR A 141 10.95 14.94 -2.27
C TYR A 141 11.09 14.12 -3.56
N SER A 142 9.98 13.59 -4.07
CA SER A 142 9.98 12.88 -5.34
C SER A 142 10.34 13.80 -6.49
N LYS A 143 9.83 15.04 -6.49
CA LYS A 143 10.17 16.07 -7.46
C LYS A 143 11.66 16.42 -7.44
N ILE A 144 12.19 16.61 -6.23
CA ILE A 144 13.60 16.94 -6.05
C ILE A 144 14.47 15.81 -6.60
N ARG A 145 14.10 14.57 -6.32
CA ARG A 145 14.82 13.40 -6.80
C ARG A 145 14.82 13.33 -8.33
N GLU A 146 13.67 13.51 -8.96
CA GLU A 146 13.57 13.54 -10.42
C GLU A 146 14.45 14.62 -11.02
N HIS A 147 14.46 15.79 -10.38
CA HIS A 147 15.26 16.93 -10.83
C HIS A 147 16.76 16.66 -10.72
N ILE A 148 17.20 15.96 -9.68
CA ILE A 148 18.59 15.64 -9.44
C ILE A 148 19.08 14.51 -10.34
N PHE A 149 18.25 13.50 -10.58
CA PHE A 149 18.66 12.29 -11.28
C PHE A 149 18.14 12.18 -12.73
N SER A 150 17.38 13.15 -13.17
CA SER A 150 17.01 13.22 -14.58
C SER A 150 18.06 13.97 -15.36
#